data_99e900a6c8fdc853d054b9feba55fe90
#
_entry.id   99e900a6c8fdc853d054b9feba55fe90
#
_cell.length_a   1.000
_cell.length_b   1.000
_cell.length_c   1.000
_cell.angle_alpha   90.00
_cell.angle_beta   90.00
_cell.angle_gamma   90.00
#
_symmetry.space_group_name_H-M   'P 1'
#
loop_
_entity.id
_entity.type
_entity.pdbx_description
1 polymer ?
#
loop_
_entity_poly.entity_id
_entity_poly.type
_entity_poly.pdbx_seq_one_letter_code
_entity_poly.pdbx_strand_id
1 'polypeptide(L)'
;HNASLIHDDICDGDHLRRGQPAVWSKYGRDIALALGDWLIALSFELAAEAAQRSNTLILLKLLARHMKTTTTGEAREFNVQGTCSWKSYLDISADKTAPLLIAPLEGAAAMALHDVTAKVIGSYFRCLGNAYQVANDILNFKGDDGALSSGSDLIRRAPNAVIVIFREGLDDFTKARFDSWYASGSKNGHLQWQSEINNSTAIGIAGVRMQSLIDDSERLAEKLPAELIEVVIPIQQMLQHQCQKSTGMLKSL
;
A
#
# COMPACT_ATOMS: atom_id res chain seq x y z
N HIS A 1 -7.92 -5.12 -9.08
CA HIS A 1 -6.57 -5.28 -8.54
C HIS A 1 -5.50 -5.27 -9.65
N ASN A 2 -5.58 -6.16 -10.68
CA ASN A 2 -4.56 -6.17 -11.73
C ASN A 2 -4.46 -4.85 -12.49
N ALA A 3 -5.58 -4.15 -12.73
CA ALA A 3 -5.58 -2.82 -13.33
C ALA A 3 -4.79 -1.82 -12.49
N SER A 4 -5.01 -1.82 -11.17
CA SER A 4 -4.29 -0.91 -10.28
C SER A 4 -2.79 -1.17 -10.27
N LEU A 5 -2.35 -2.44 -10.31
CA LEU A 5 -0.92 -2.77 -10.38
C LEU A 5 -0.27 -2.27 -11.69
N ILE A 6 -1.01 -2.34 -12.83
CA ILE A 6 -0.50 -1.85 -14.11
C ILE A 6 -0.33 -0.33 -14.10
N HIS A 7 -1.31 0.40 -13.53
CA HIS A 7 -1.22 1.86 -13.40
C HIS A 7 -0.16 2.29 -12.37
N ASP A 8 -0.05 1.57 -11.25
CA ASP A 8 0.95 1.77 -10.21
C ASP A 8 2.38 1.67 -10.76
N ASP A 9 2.67 0.59 -11.52
CA ASP A 9 3.97 0.42 -12.20
C ASP A 9 4.34 1.60 -13.09
N ILE A 10 3.36 2.21 -13.77
CA ILE A 10 3.58 3.40 -14.62
C ILE A 10 3.88 4.62 -13.75
N CYS A 11 3.11 4.81 -12.69
CA CYS A 11 3.21 5.96 -11.80
C CYS A 11 4.52 5.93 -11.00
N ASP A 12 4.90 4.76 -10.54
CA ASP A 12 6.12 4.55 -9.77
C ASP A 12 7.37 4.42 -10.64
N GLY A 13 7.20 4.20 -11.94
CA GLY A 13 8.31 3.96 -12.87
C GLY A 13 8.96 2.60 -12.65
N ASP A 14 8.23 1.64 -12.09
CA ASP A 14 8.72 0.30 -11.80
C ASP A 14 8.84 -0.52 -13.08
N HIS A 15 10.07 -0.87 -13.45
CA HIS A 15 10.34 -1.66 -14.65
C HIS A 15 10.09 -3.16 -14.48
N LEU A 16 10.08 -3.64 -13.26
CA LEU A 16 9.89 -5.05 -12.90
C LEU A 16 8.76 -5.20 -11.89
N ARG A 17 7.93 -6.23 -12.08
CA ARG A 17 6.94 -6.67 -11.12
C ARG A 17 7.09 -8.17 -10.88
N ARG A 18 7.38 -8.55 -9.62
CA ARG A 18 7.59 -9.97 -9.25
C ARG A 18 8.64 -10.67 -10.12
N GLY A 19 9.73 -9.94 -10.41
CA GLY A 19 10.84 -10.47 -11.22
C GLY A 19 10.58 -10.55 -12.73
N GLN A 20 9.42 -10.10 -13.21
CA GLN A 20 9.07 -10.03 -14.63
C GLN A 20 8.98 -8.57 -15.09
N PRO A 21 9.24 -8.28 -16.38
CA PRO A 21 9.05 -6.92 -16.90
C PRO A 21 7.61 -6.44 -16.66
N ALA A 22 7.46 -5.23 -16.12
CA ALA A 22 6.16 -4.56 -15.99
C ALA A 22 5.53 -4.35 -17.36
N VAL A 23 4.21 -4.30 -17.45
CA VAL A 23 3.49 -4.19 -18.73
C VAL A 23 3.94 -2.98 -19.53
N TRP A 24 4.07 -1.82 -18.89
CA TRP A 24 4.52 -0.60 -19.54
C TRP A 24 5.97 -0.67 -20.00
N SER A 25 6.83 -1.36 -19.28
CA SER A 25 8.23 -1.56 -19.64
C SER A 25 8.37 -2.47 -20.86
N LYS A 26 7.47 -3.46 -21.04
CA LYS A 26 7.51 -4.44 -22.11
C LYS A 26 6.77 -3.98 -23.36
N TYR A 27 5.61 -3.34 -23.22
CA TYR A 27 4.70 -3.02 -24.32
C TYR A 27 4.51 -1.52 -24.58
N GLY A 28 5.11 -0.67 -23.75
CA GLY A 28 4.96 0.77 -23.82
C GLY A 28 3.85 1.30 -22.89
N ARG A 29 4.02 2.58 -22.49
CA ARG A 29 3.16 3.26 -21.53
C ARG A 29 1.70 3.34 -21.98
N ASP A 30 1.49 3.69 -23.25
CA ASP A 30 0.13 3.93 -23.79
C ASP A 30 -0.67 2.63 -23.84
N ILE A 31 -0.02 1.50 -24.20
CA ILE A 31 -0.65 0.18 -24.18
C ILE A 31 -0.99 -0.24 -22.75
N ALA A 32 -0.11 0.03 -21.80
CA ALA A 32 -0.34 -0.31 -20.40
C ALA A 32 -1.50 0.50 -19.80
N LEU A 33 -1.58 1.81 -20.10
CA LEU A 33 -2.72 2.64 -19.70
C LEU A 33 -4.04 2.11 -20.27
N ALA A 34 -4.08 1.86 -21.59
CA ALA A 34 -5.28 1.33 -22.25
C ALA A 34 -5.70 -0.04 -21.69
N LEU A 35 -4.74 -0.93 -21.39
CA LEU A 35 -5.03 -2.22 -20.76
C LEU A 35 -5.60 -2.07 -19.34
N GLY A 36 -5.03 -1.17 -18.54
CA GLY A 36 -5.55 -0.87 -17.21
C GLY A 36 -7.00 -0.37 -17.26
N ASP A 37 -7.30 0.59 -18.14
CA ASP A 37 -8.66 1.12 -18.34
C ASP A 37 -9.62 0.04 -18.84
N TRP A 38 -9.19 -0.81 -19.76
CA TRP A 38 -9.98 -1.96 -20.23
C TRP A 38 -10.33 -2.92 -19.09
N LEU A 39 -9.35 -3.25 -18.23
CA LEU A 39 -9.58 -4.12 -17.06
C LEU A 39 -10.53 -3.48 -16.04
N ILE A 40 -10.48 -2.16 -15.89
CA ILE A 40 -11.44 -1.41 -15.06
C ILE A 40 -12.84 -1.56 -15.66
N ALA A 41 -13.01 -1.31 -16.95
CA ALA A 41 -14.30 -1.45 -17.63
C ALA A 41 -14.85 -2.88 -17.49
N LEU A 42 -14.01 -3.88 -17.72
CA LEU A 42 -14.37 -5.30 -17.52
C LEU A 42 -14.82 -5.59 -16.08
N SER A 43 -14.16 -4.99 -15.08
CA SER A 43 -14.55 -5.21 -13.68
C SER A 43 -15.95 -4.66 -13.36
N PHE A 44 -16.33 -3.54 -13.97
CA PHE A 44 -17.67 -2.97 -13.86
C PHE A 44 -18.73 -3.80 -14.63
N GLU A 45 -18.38 -4.33 -15.79
CA GLU A 45 -19.24 -5.25 -16.55
C GLU A 45 -19.56 -6.50 -15.72
N LEU A 46 -18.53 -7.15 -15.16
CA LEU A 46 -18.70 -8.33 -14.28
C LEU A 46 -19.50 -7.99 -13.02
N ALA A 47 -19.29 -6.82 -12.42
CA ALA A 47 -20.07 -6.39 -11.26
C ALA A 47 -21.54 -6.11 -11.63
N ALA A 48 -21.82 -5.61 -12.83
CA ALA A 48 -23.17 -5.40 -13.32
C ALA A 48 -23.89 -6.75 -13.58
N GLU A 49 -23.21 -7.74 -14.19
CA GLU A 49 -23.75 -9.09 -14.34
C GLU A 49 -24.04 -9.74 -12.97
N ALA A 50 -23.13 -9.62 -12.01
CA ALA A 50 -23.35 -10.13 -10.67
C ALA A 50 -24.53 -9.45 -9.98
N ALA A 51 -24.69 -8.13 -10.13
CA ALA A 51 -25.81 -7.36 -9.61
C ALA A 51 -27.14 -7.82 -10.21
N GLN A 52 -27.17 -8.11 -11.52
CA GLN A 52 -28.35 -8.63 -12.21
C GLN A 52 -28.73 -10.03 -11.69
N ARG A 53 -27.76 -10.92 -11.52
CA ARG A 53 -27.99 -12.29 -11.01
C ARG A 53 -28.46 -12.32 -9.54
N SER A 54 -27.93 -11.42 -8.71
CA SER A 54 -28.24 -11.34 -7.27
C SER A 54 -29.40 -10.39 -6.94
N ASN A 55 -29.97 -9.73 -7.95
CA ASN A 55 -31.01 -8.71 -7.80
C ASN A 55 -30.63 -7.60 -6.78
N THR A 56 -29.35 -7.21 -6.73
CA THR A 56 -28.84 -6.16 -5.86
C THR A 56 -27.71 -5.37 -6.53
N LEU A 57 -27.73 -4.05 -6.39
CA LEU A 57 -26.68 -3.15 -6.91
C LEU A 57 -25.51 -2.99 -5.95
N ILE A 58 -25.50 -3.71 -4.82
CA ILE A 58 -24.53 -3.44 -3.75
C ILE A 58 -23.09 -3.65 -4.21
N LEU A 59 -22.79 -4.70 -4.98
CA LEU A 59 -21.46 -4.99 -5.50
C LEU A 59 -20.96 -3.86 -6.42
N LEU A 60 -21.81 -3.36 -7.30
CA LEU A 60 -21.48 -2.27 -8.22
C LEU A 60 -21.17 -0.97 -7.45
N LYS A 61 -21.98 -0.65 -6.44
CA LYS A 61 -21.77 0.52 -5.57
C LYS A 61 -20.48 0.41 -4.77
N LEU A 62 -20.20 -0.78 -4.23
CA LEU A 62 -18.98 -1.04 -3.47
C LEU A 62 -17.74 -0.93 -4.35
N LEU A 63 -17.75 -1.54 -5.54
CA LEU A 63 -16.66 -1.42 -6.50
C LEU A 63 -16.36 0.03 -6.84
N ALA A 64 -17.39 0.82 -7.19
CA ALA A 64 -17.24 2.23 -7.50
C ALA A 64 -16.69 3.04 -6.30
N ARG A 65 -17.16 2.76 -5.08
CA ARG A 65 -16.66 3.42 -3.86
C ARG A 65 -15.18 3.10 -3.62
N HIS A 66 -14.81 1.82 -3.68
CA HIS A 66 -13.42 1.40 -3.45
C HIS A 66 -12.47 1.94 -4.52
N MET A 67 -12.88 1.92 -5.79
CA MET A 67 -12.13 2.56 -6.88
C MET A 67 -11.88 4.04 -6.59
N LYS A 68 -12.93 4.80 -6.22
CA LYS A 68 -12.79 6.21 -5.84
C LYS A 68 -11.81 6.41 -4.69
N THR A 69 -11.90 5.60 -3.64
CA THR A 69 -11.02 5.72 -2.47
C THR A 69 -9.57 5.44 -2.86
N THR A 70 -9.30 4.36 -3.60
CA THR A 70 -7.95 4.02 -4.08
C THR A 70 -7.38 5.14 -4.95
N THR A 71 -8.13 5.62 -5.95
CA THR A 71 -7.67 6.72 -6.81
C THR A 71 -7.43 8.01 -6.04
N THR A 72 -8.25 8.30 -5.00
CA THR A 72 -8.04 9.45 -4.13
C THR A 72 -6.79 9.28 -3.27
N GLY A 73 -6.54 8.08 -2.74
CA GLY A 73 -5.32 7.76 -1.99
C GLY A 73 -4.07 7.97 -2.84
N GLU A 74 -4.08 7.45 -4.06
CA GLU A 74 -3.02 7.62 -5.05
C GLU A 74 -2.78 9.11 -5.39
N ALA A 75 -3.83 9.86 -5.70
CA ALA A 75 -3.71 11.29 -5.98
C ALA A 75 -3.19 12.10 -4.78
N ARG A 76 -3.55 11.70 -3.55
CA ARG A 76 -3.01 12.32 -2.33
C ARG A 76 -1.54 12.03 -2.15
N GLU A 77 -1.08 10.81 -2.47
CA GLU A 77 0.33 10.45 -2.44
C GLU A 77 1.16 11.36 -3.35
N PHE A 78 0.75 11.53 -4.61
CA PHE A 78 1.43 12.43 -5.55
C PHE A 78 1.38 13.91 -5.16
N ASN A 79 0.38 14.31 -4.38
CA ASN A 79 0.17 15.71 -4.01
C ASN A 79 0.84 16.09 -2.68
N VAL A 80 1.55 15.14 -2.02
CA VAL A 80 2.33 15.43 -0.83
C VAL A 80 3.50 16.32 -1.19
N GLN A 81 3.44 17.59 -0.78
CA GLN A 81 4.56 18.50 -0.91
C GLN A 81 5.41 18.44 0.35
N GLY A 82 6.66 18.00 0.19
CA GLY A 82 7.57 17.82 1.31
C GLY A 82 7.31 16.54 2.10
N THR A 83 7.58 16.56 3.38
CA THR A 83 7.42 15.42 4.29
C THR A 83 6.05 15.41 4.96
N CYS A 84 5.52 14.24 5.28
CA CYS A 84 4.25 14.11 5.99
C CYS A 84 4.44 13.58 7.42
N SER A 85 3.39 13.64 8.24
CA SER A 85 3.35 13.01 9.56
C SER A 85 3.06 11.51 9.44
N TRP A 86 3.41 10.73 10.47
CA TRP A 86 3.06 9.32 10.56
C TRP A 86 1.56 9.06 10.36
N LYS A 87 0.71 9.87 11.00
CA LYS A 87 -0.74 9.76 10.82
C LYS A 87 -1.16 10.00 9.37
N SER A 88 -0.62 11.02 8.73
CA SER A 88 -0.93 11.34 7.33
C SER A 88 -0.45 10.24 6.39
N TYR A 89 0.73 9.68 6.63
CA TYR A 89 1.26 8.52 5.92
C TYR A 89 0.30 7.34 6.01
N LEU A 90 -0.14 6.96 7.22
CA LEU A 90 -1.07 5.84 7.41
C LEU A 90 -2.42 6.06 6.73
N ASP A 91 -2.93 7.30 6.74
CA ASP A 91 -4.19 7.62 6.06
C ASP A 91 -4.07 7.49 4.54
N ILE A 92 -2.97 7.96 3.94
CA ILE A 92 -2.69 7.84 2.50
C ILE A 92 -2.52 6.38 2.12
N SER A 93 -1.66 5.65 2.83
CA SER A 93 -1.37 4.23 2.60
C SER A 93 -2.64 3.38 2.69
N ALA A 94 -3.46 3.60 3.73
CA ALA A 94 -4.71 2.87 3.89
C ALA A 94 -5.71 3.14 2.77
N ASP A 95 -5.83 4.39 2.30
CA ASP A 95 -6.74 4.75 1.21
C ASP A 95 -6.25 4.21 -0.14
N LYS A 96 -4.94 4.08 -0.35
CA LYS A 96 -4.35 3.48 -1.56
C LYS A 96 -4.54 1.96 -1.58
N THR A 97 -4.24 1.25 -0.48
CA THR A 97 -4.05 -0.20 -0.46
C THR A 97 -5.28 -0.97 0.03
N ALA A 98 -5.89 -0.55 1.14
CA ALA A 98 -6.95 -1.30 1.80
C ALA A 98 -8.21 -1.52 0.94
N PRO A 99 -8.71 -0.55 0.14
CA PRO A 99 -9.98 -0.71 -0.57
C PRO A 99 -10.02 -1.90 -1.51
N LEU A 100 -8.90 -2.22 -2.18
CA LEU A 100 -8.83 -3.36 -3.11
C LEU A 100 -8.80 -4.70 -2.40
N LEU A 101 -8.31 -4.75 -1.16
CA LEU A 101 -8.34 -5.94 -0.31
C LEU A 101 -9.72 -6.14 0.33
N ILE A 102 -10.40 -5.05 0.66
CA ILE A 102 -11.70 -5.05 1.33
C ILE A 102 -12.84 -5.41 0.38
N ALA A 103 -12.82 -4.89 -0.86
CA ALA A 103 -13.95 -4.92 -1.78
C ALA A 103 -14.63 -6.30 -1.95
N PRO A 104 -13.90 -7.41 -2.14
CA PRO A 104 -14.53 -8.73 -2.30
C PRO A 104 -15.25 -9.19 -1.02
N LEU A 105 -14.64 -8.99 0.14
CA LEU A 105 -15.15 -9.45 1.42
C LEU A 105 -16.33 -8.60 1.91
N GLU A 106 -16.21 -7.26 1.76
CA GLU A 106 -17.31 -6.36 2.05
C GLU A 106 -18.49 -6.62 1.14
N GLY A 107 -18.23 -6.92 -0.14
CA GLY A 107 -19.26 -7.31 -1.10
C GLY A 107 -20.01 -8.57 -0.67
N ALA A 108 -19.30 -9.61 -0.29
CA ALA A 108 -19.89 -10.85 0.21
C ALA A 108 -20.70 -10.63 1.50
N ALA A 109 -20.13 -9.89 2.48
CA ALA A 109 -20.81 -9.56 3.72
C ALA A 109 -22.07 -8.72 3.51
N ALA A 110 -22.03 -7.73 2.61
CA ALA A 110 -23.17 -6.89 2.29
C ALA A 110 -24.31 -7.66 1.59
N MET A 111 -23.97 -8.66 0.78
CA MET A 111 -24.96 -9.55 0.18
C MET A 111 -25.61 -10.49 1.20
N ALA A 112 -24.87 -10.88 2.24
CA ALA A 112 -25.37 -11.68 3.35
C ALA A 112 -26.11 -10.85 4.45
N LEU A 113 -26.27 -9.54 4.28
CA LEU A 113 -26.96 -8.61 5.19
C LEU A 113 -26.25 -8.36 6.54
N HIS A 114 -24.92 -8.38 6.57
CA HIS A 114 -24.12 -8.17 7.80
C HIS A 114 -23.47 -6.79 7.84
N ASP A 115 -24.23 -5.71 8.05
CA ASP A 115 -23.73 -4.31 8.06
C ASP A 115 -22.65 -4.02 9.11
N VAL A 116 -22.74 -4.61 10.32
CA VAL A 116 -21.75 -4.39 11.39
C VAL A 116 -20.41 -5.01 11.01
N THR A 117 -20.43 -6.15 10.37
CA THR A 117 -19.26 -6.90 9.91
C THR A 117 -18.45 -6.10 8.87
N ALA A 118 -19.10 -5.35 7.98
CA ALA A 118 -18.44 -4.53 6.98
C ALA A 118 -17.50 -3.48 7.59
N LYS A 119 -17.87 -2.86 8.71
CA LYS A 119 -17.02 -1.88 9.41
C LYS A 119 -15.79 -2.53 10.06
N VAL A 120 -15.96 -3.70 10.65
CA VAL A 120 -14.84 -4.44 11.25
C VAL A 120 -13.85 -4.90 10.18
N ILE A 121 -14.36 -5.45 9.07
CA ILE A 121 -13.55 -5.83 7.88
C ILE A 121 -12.77 -4.61 7.39
N GLY A 122 -13.41 -3.44 7.24
CA GLY A 122 -12.76 -2.22 6.81
C GLY A 122 -11.59 -1.82 7.73
N SER A 123 -11.81 -1.83 9.04
CA SER A 123 -10.77 -1.49 10.03
C SER A 123 -9.63 -2.50 10.04
N TYR A 124 -9.96 -3.80 9.96
CA TYR A 124 -9.00 -4.88 9.89
C TYR A 124 -8.04 -4.72 8.70
N PHE A 125 -8.58 -4.54 7.49
CA PHE A 125 -7.75 -4.41 6.30
C PHE A 125 -7.00 -3.07 6.22
N ARG A 126 -7.48 -2.01 6.87
CA ARG A 126 -6.70 -0.77 7.01
C ARG A 126 -5.43 -1.00 7.84
N CYS A 127 -5.51 -1.74 8.94
CA CYS A 127 -4.33 -2.09 9.73
C CYS A 127 -3.38 -2.99 8.94
N LEU A 128 -3.90 -4.06 8.36
CA LEU A 128 -3.09 -5.05 7.62
C LEU A 128 -2.49 -4.46 6.34
N GLY A 129 -3.25 -3.63 5.60
CA GLY A 129 -2.76 -2.91 4.42
C GLY A 129 -1.66 -1.91 4.77
N ASN A 130 -1.80 -1.19 5.87
CA ASN A 130 -0.74 -0.30 6.37
C ASN A 130 0.52 -1.08 6.78
N ALA A 131 0.37 -2.24 7.47
CA ALA A 131 1.52 -3.09 7.80
C ALA A 131 2.24 -3.58 6.54
N TYR A 132 1.49 -4.00 5.53
CA TYR A 132 2.03 -4.41 4.23
C TYR A 132 2.77 -3.27 3.52
N GLN A 133 2.23 -2.05 3.53
CA GLN A 133 2.91 -0.89 2.94
C GLN A 133 4.19 -0.55 3.68
N VAL A 134 4.19 -0.56 5.03
CA VAL A 134 5.42 -0.36 5.81
C VAL A 134 6.47 -1.43 5.48
N ALA A 135 6.05 -2.69 5.24
CA ALA A 135 6.95 -3.75 4.82
C ALA A 135 7.60 -3.45 3.46
N ASN A 136 6.83 -2.99 2.48
CA ASN A 136 7.35 -2.60 1.16
C ASN A 136 8.33 -1.42 1.29
N ASP A 137 8.01 -0.44 2.13
CA ASP A 137 8.86 0.72 2.38
C ASP A 137 10.21 0.33 3.03
N ILE A 138 10.21 -0.65 3.93
CA ILE A 138 11.44 -1.23 4.49
C ILE A 138 12.26 -1.92 3.39
N LEU A 139 11.59 -2.73 2.54
CA LEU A 139 12.24 -3.44 1.43
C LEU A 139 12.83 -2.49 0.41
N ASN A 140 12.19 -1.34 0.16
CA ASN A 140 12.71 -0.27 -0.71
C ASN A 140 14.10 0.19 -0.24
N PHE A 141 14.29 0.45 1.06
CA PHE A 141 15.61 0.83 1.61
C PHE A 141 16.61 -0.32 1.63
N LYS A 142 16.16 -1.58 1.71
CA LYS A 142 17.03 -2.77 1.63
C LYS A 142 17.41 -3.14 0.20
N GLY A 143 16.71 -2.61 -0.81
CA GLY A 143 16.91 -2.95 -2.22
C GLY A 143 16.28 -4.28 -2.64
N ASP A 144 15.30 -4.78 -1.88
CA ASP A 144 14.63 -6.08 -2.07
C ASP A 144 13.18 -5.93 -2.54
N ASP A 145 12.75 -4.73 -2.92
CA ASP A 145 11.39 -4.41 -3.39
C ASP A 145 11.18 -4.65 -4.90
N GLY A 146 12.26 -4.91 -5.64
CA GLY A 146 12.24 -5.07 -7.09
C GLY A 146 12.48 -3.77 -7.87
N ALA A 147 12.69 -2.64 -7.17
CA ALA A 147 13.09 -1.39 -7.82
C ALA A 147 14.52 -1.46 -8.38
N LEU A 148 14.84 -0.59 -9.34
CA LEU A 148 16.17 -0.54 -9.96
C LEU A 148 17.26 -0.08 -8.99
N SER A 149 16.90 0.64 -7.93
CA SER A 149 17.85 1.14 -6.93
C SER A 149 17.23 1.16 -5.54
N SER A 150 18.01 0.77 -4.55
CA SER A 150 17.64 0.92 -3.13
C SER A 150 17.34 2.39 -2.80
N GLY A 151 16.28 2.64 -2.04
CA GLY A 151 15.87 3.98 -1.64
C GLY A 151 15.26 4.81 -2.78
N SER A 152 14.66 4.17 -3.79
CA SER A 152 14.01 4.86 -4.90
C SER A 152 12.94 5.85 -4.44
N ASP A 153 12.20 5.56 -3.36
CA ASP A 153 11.19 6.44 -2.78
C ASP A 153 11.79 7.75 -2.27
N LEU A 154 12.98 7.71 -1.70
CA LEU A 154 13.70 8.91 -1.28
C LEU A 154 14.04 9.82 -2.49
N ILE A 155 14.40 9.21 -3.62
CA ILE A 155 14.70 9.94 -4.86
C ILE A 155 13.43 10.55 -5.45
N ARG A 156 12.33 9.79 -5.44
CA ARG A 156 11.02 10.22 -5.96
C ARG A 156 10.28 11.20 -5.03
N ARG A 157 10.72 11.34 -3.79
CA ARG A 157 10.03 12.11 -2.74
C ARG A 157 8.66 11.51 -2.40
N ALA A 158 8.51 10.20 -2.59
CA ALA A 158 7.28 9.50 -2.22
C ALA A 158 7.16 9.38 -0.70
N PRO A 159 5.94 9.46 -0.15
CA PRO A 159 5.70 9.12 1.25
C PRO A 159 6.16 7.69 1.54
N ASN A 160 7.05 7.54 2.52
CA ASN A 160 7.61 6.25 2.90
C ASN A 160 7.77 6.20 4.42
N ALA A 161 7.38 5.10 5.05
CA ALA A 161 7.40 4.92 6.50
C ALA A 161 8.78 5.20 7.11
N VAL A 162 9.84 4.69 6.48
CA VAL A 162 11.20 4.84 6.98
C VAL A 162 11.64 6.30 6.94
N ILE A 163 11.29 7.03 5.87
CA ILE A 163 11.58 8.47 5.71
C ILE A 163 10.85 9.29 6.79
N VAL A 164 9.57 8.99 7.00
CA VAL A 164 8.74 9.68 8.01
C VAL A 164 9.34 9.48 9.41
N ILE A 165 9.68 8.24 9.76
CA ILE A 165 10.25 7.90 11.07
C ILE A 165 11.64 8.50 11.24
N PHE A 166 12.49 8.46 10.22
CA PHE A 166 13.80 9.11 10.25
C PHE A 166 13.67 10.58 10.58
N ARG A 167 12.81 11.29 9.85
CA ARG A 167 12.55 12.72 10.06
C ARG A 167 12.01 13.01 11.47
N GLU A 168 11.13 12.18 12.01
CA GLU A 168 10.62 12.34 13.37
C GLU A 168 11.73 12.28 14.44
N GLY A 169 12.77 11.49 14.19
CA GLY A 169 13.90 11.30 15.10
C GLY A 169 15.01 12.35 15.00
N LEU A 170 14.94 13.31 14.04
CA LEU A 170 15.95 14.32 13.86
C LEU A 170 15.79 15.47 14.86
N ASP A 171 16.92 16.06 15.28
CA ASP A 171 16.94 17.37 15.95
C ASP A 171 16.42 18.49 15.03
N ASP A 172 16.04 19.62 15.60
CA ASP A 172 15.38 20.69 14.86
C ASP A 172 16.25 21.26 13.72
N PHE A 173 17.57 21.34 13.91
CA PHE A 173 18.48 21.85 12.89
C PHE A 173 18.62 20.88 11.72
N THR A 174 18.86 19.61 12.00
CA THR A 174 19.00 18.57 11.00
C THR A 174 17.68 18.34 10.27
N LYS A 175 16.56 18.42 10.99
CA LYS A 175 15.20 18.34 10.44
C LYS A 175 14.92 19.45 9.44
N ALA A 176 15.26 20.69 9.79
CA ALA A 176 15.09 21.83 8.87
C ALA A 176 15.95 21.67 7.59
N ARG A 177 17.18 21.18 7.72
CA ARG A 177 18.04 20.85 6.56
C ARG A 177 17.44 19.75 5.69
N PHE A 178 16.95 18.68 6.30
CA PHE A 178 16.30 17.56 5.60
C PHE A 178 15.05 18.05 4.86
N ASP A 179 14.17 18.77 5.55
CA ASP A 179 12.92 19.30 4.97
C ASP A 179 13.20 20.24 3.78
N SER A 180 14.17 21.14 3.91
CA SER A 180 14.58 22.03 2.83
C SER A 180 15.11 21.27 1.62
N TRP A 181 15.97 20.27 1.84
CA TRP A 181 16.48 19.42 0.77
C TRP A 181 15.35 18.58 0.13
N TYR A 182 14.49 18.00 0.96
CA TYR A 182 13.38 17.17 0.48
C TYR A 182 12.40 17.99 -0.38
N ALA A 183 12.03 19.19 0.05
CA ALA A 183 11.15 20.08 -0.69
C ALA A 183 11.79 20.66 -1.98
N SER A 184 13.12 20.81 -2.04
CA SER A 184 13.81 21.34 -3.22
C SER A 184 13.77 20.42 -4.45
N GLY A 185 13.43 19.13 -4.28
CA GLY A 185 13.49 18.13 -5.34
C GLY A 185 14.92 17.87 -5.89
N SER A 186 15.94 18.43 -5.26
CA SER A 186 17.34 18.28 -5.70
C SER A 186 17.79 16.82 -5.61
N LYS A 187 18.41 16.33 -6.67
CA LYS A 187 19.08 15.01 -6.66
C LYS A 187 20.43 15.06 -5.93
N ASN A 188 21.00 16.24 -5.75
CA ASN A 188 22.25 16.37 -5.00
C ASN A 188 22.02 16.08 -3.53
N GLY A 189 22.89 15.28 -2.91
CA GLY A 189 22.79 14.92 -1.50
C GLY A 189 21.89 13.71 -1.19
N HIS A 190 21.21 13.10 -2.18
CA HIS A 190 20.35 11.94 -1.92
C HIS A 190 21.12 10.75 -1.34
N LEU A 191 22.33 10.46 -1.83
CA LEU A 191 23.17 9.37 -1.32
C LEU A 191 23.60 9.61 0.14
N GLN A 192 23.86 10.88 0.50
CA GLN A 192 24.16 11.24 1.87
C GLN A 192 22.96 10.94 2.78
N TRP A 193 21.78 11.47 2.43
CA TRP A 193 20.59 11.23 3.23
C TRP A 193 20.19 9.74 3.28
N GLN A 194 20.33 9.02 2.17
CA GLN A 194 20.12 7.58 2.15
C GLN A 194 21.07 6.85 3.11
N SER A 195 22.35 7.24 3.14
CA SER A 195 23.33 6.69 4.08
C SER A 195 22.97 7.02 5.53
N GLU A 196 22.54 8.27 5.81
CA GLU A 196 22.11 8.68 7.14
C GLU A 196 20.87 7.89 7.60
N ILE A 197 19.88 7.68 6.72
CA ILE A 197 18.68 6.86 7.00
C ILE A 197 19.08 5.41 7.28
N ASN A 198 19.92 4.79 6.43
CA ASN A 198 20.34 3.41 6.59
C ASN A 198 21.14 3.16 7.87
N ASN A 199 21.90 4.16 8.34
CA ASN A 199 22.69 4.09 9.57
C ASN A 199 21.89 4.50 10.82
N SER A 200 20.64 4.95 10.66
CA SER A 200 19.76 5.33 11.76
C SER A 200 18.98 4.14 12.32
N THR A 201 18.22 4.39 13.38
CA THR A 201 17.28 3.42 13.95
C THR A 201 15.94 3.35 13.21
N ALA A 202 15.73 4.16 12.16
CA ALA A 202 14.43 4.34 11.51
C ALA A 202 13.85 3.04 10.94
N ILE A 203 14.68 2.21 10.29
CA ILE A 203 14.25 0.90 9.77
C ILE A 203 13.79 -0.03 10.90
N GLY A 204 14.52 -0.06 12.02
CA GLY A 204 14.14 -0.86 13.18
C GLY A 204 12.82 -0.38 13.81
N ILE A 205 12.65 0.93 13.95
CA ILE A 205 11.41 1.52 14.46
C ILE A 205 10.24 1.26 13.51
N ALA A 206 10.46 1.33 12.18
CA ALA A 206 9.45 0.97 11.18
C ALA A 206 8.98 -0.49 11.38
N GLY A 207 9.91 -1.42 11.61
CA GLY A 207 9.58 -2.81 11.93
C GLY A 207 8.71 -2.96 13.18
N VAL A 208 9.02 -2.22 14.26
CA VAL A 208 8.22 -2.23 15.48
C VAL A 208 6.81 -1.66 15.25
N ARG A 209 6.69 -0.52 14.53
CA ARG A 209 5.39 0.07 14.20
C ARG A 209 4.58 -0.83 13.28
N MET A 210 5.22 -1.52 12.32
CA MET A 210 4.60 -2.53 11.48
C MET A 210 4.02 -3.68 12.32
N GLN A 211 4.79 -4.21 13.27
CA GLN A 211 4.30 -5.28 14.14
C GLN A 211 3.08 -4.82 14.96
N SER A 212 3.09 -3.60 15.48
CA SER A 212 1.91 -3.05 16.18
C SER A 212 0.66 -3.00 15.29
N LEU A 213 0.80 -2.69 14.00
CA LEU A 213 -0.32 -2.71 13.04
C LEU A 213 -0.83 -4.13 12.79
N ILE A 214 0.06 -5.12 12.76
CA ILE A 214 -0.29 -6.55 12.67
C ILE A 214 -1.08 -6.97 13.91
N ASP A 215 -0.57 -6.66 15.10
CA ASP A 215 -1.22 -6.98 16.37
C ASP A 215 -2.61 -6.33 16.48
N ASP A 216 -2.76 -5.09 15.99
CA ASP A 216 -4.05 -4.41 15.90
C ASP A 216 -5.00 -5.13 14.95
N SER A 217 -4.52 -5.61 13.80
CA SER A 217 -5.31 -6.38 12.85
C SER A 217 -5.79 -7.70 13.46
N GLU A 218 -4.95 -8.40 14.22
CA GLU A 218 -5.31 -9.65 14.91
C GLU A 218 -6.42 -9.44 15.93
N ARG A 219 -6.31 -8.38 16.76
CA ARG A 219 -7.38 -8.00 17.71
C ARG A 219 -8.71 -7.67 17.01
N LEU A 220 -8.67 -7.13 15.79
CA LEU A 220 -9.86 -6.87 15.00
C LEU A 220 -10.42 -8.15 14.38
N ALA A 221 -9.57 -9.10 13.99
CA ALA A 221 -9.99 -10.39 13.46
C ALA A 221 -10.83 -11.19 14.47
N GLU A 222 -10.53 -11.12 15.77
CA GLU A 222 -11.32 -11.76 16.84
C GLU A 222 -12.80 -11.31 16.87
N LYS A 223 -13.12 -10.16 16.27
CA LYS A 223 -14.49 -9.61 16.19
C LYS A 223 -15.22 -10.01 14.90
N LEU A 224 -14.55 -10.73 14.00
CA LEU A 224 -15.15 -11.22 12.77
C LEU A 224 -15.94 -12.52 13.01
N PRO A 225 -17.05 -12.74 12.29
CA PRO A 225 -17.73 -14.03 12.26
C PRO A 225 -16.80 -15.17 11.84
N ALA A 226 -17.00 -16.36 12.40
CA ALA A 226 -16.14 -17.53 12.14
C ALA A 226 -16.01 -17.85 10.63
N GLU A 227 -17.10 -17.71 9.89
CA GLU A 227 -17.16 -17.96 8.46
C GLU A 227 -16.26 -17.01 7.65
N LEU A 228 -16.06 -15.79 8.14
CA LEU A 228 -15.14 -14.82 7.51
C LEU A 228 -13.71 -15.03 7.93
N ILE A 229 -13.47 -15.52 9.15
CA ILE A 229 -12.12 -15.80 9.65
C ILE A 229 -11.42 -16.81 8.74
N GLU A 230 -12.11 -17.88 8.32
CA GLU A 230 -11.56 -18.91 7.42
C GLU A 230 -11.09 -18.32 6.08
N VAL A 231 -11.76 -17.30 5.56
CA VAL A 231 -11.38 -16.61 4.31
C VAL A 231 -10.28 -15.59 4.53
N VAL A 232 -10.27 -14.94 5.67
CA VAL A 232 -9.36 -13.84 6.02
C VAL A 232 -7.98 -14.36 6.42
N ILE A 233 -7.90 -15.47 7.17
CA ILE A 233 -6.64 -16.05 7.66
C ILE A 233 -5.61 -16.29 6.54
N PRO A 234 -5.91 -16.91 5.40
CA PRO A 234 -4.91 -17.12 4.34
C PRO A 234 -4.36 -15.81 3.79
N ILE A 235 -5.19 -14.77 3.66
CA ILE A 235 -4.77 -13.45 3.20
C ILE A 235 -3.86 -12.81 4.25
N GLN A 236 -4.24 -12.88 5.52
CA GLN A 236 -3.44 -12.40 6.64
C GLN A 236 -2.06 -13.07 6.67
N GLN A 237 -2.02 -14.38 6.59
CA GLN A 237 -0.76 -15.14 6.60
C GLN A 237 0.15 -14.75 5.44
N MET A 238 -0.40 -14.57 4.24
CA MET A 238 0.35 -14.13 3.06
C MET A 238 0.98 -12.74 3.30
N LEU A 239 0.21 -11.80 3.83
CA LEU A 239 0.68 -10.43 4.09
C LEU A 239 1.67 -10.40 5.27
N GLN A 240 1.44 -11.17 6.32
CA GLN A 240 2.36 -11.31 7.45
C GLN A 240 3.70 -11.94 7.03
N HIS A 241 3.67 -12.93 6.13
CA HIS A 241 4.88 -13.51 5.58
C HIS A 241 5.74 -12.47 4.85
N GLN A 242 5.12 -11.59 4.06
CA GLN A 242 5.81 -10.46 3.42
C GLN A 242 6.40 -9.49 4.46
N CYS A 243 5.65 -9.19 5.52
CA CYS A 243 6.12 -8.35 6.62
C CYS A 243 7.34 -8.97 7.34
N GLN A 244 7.30 -10.27 7.62
CA GLN A 244 8.42 -11.00 8.25
C GLN A 244 9.67 -11.01 7.37
N LYS A 245 9.50 -11.17 6.05
CA LYS A 245 10.59 -11.07 5.08
C LYS A 245 11.27 -9.69 5.14
N SER A 246 10.48 -8.62 5.25
CA SER A 246 11.01 -7.25 5.29
C SER A 246 11.88 -6.98 6.52
N THR A 247 11.61 -7.63 7.65
CA THR A 247 12.41 -7.48 8.90
C THR A 247 13.61 -8.43 8.99
N GLY A 248 13.73 -9.39 8.07
CA GLY A 248 14.78 -10.41 8.12
C GLY A 248 14.54 -11.50 9.18
N MET A 249 13.34 -11.61 9.73
CA MET A 249 12.95 -12.64 10.68
C MET A 249 12.82 -14.03 10.03
N LEU A 250 12.59 -14.07 8.72
CA LEU A 250 12.71 -15.31 7.93
C LEU A 250 14.11 -15.35 7.31
N LYS A 251 14.97 -16.20 7.83
CA LYS A 251 16.13 -16.65 7.09
C LYS A 251 15.60 -17.36 5.84
N SER A 252 16.09 -16.96 4.66
CA SER A 252 15.82 -17.66 3.40
C SER A 252 16.04 -19.17 3.60
N LEU A 253 14.94 -19.92 3.51
CA LEU A 253 14.99 -21.38 3.35
C LEU A 253 15.52 -21.72 1.97
#